data_833eaa5319430c179d94b23d580ebfbd
#
_entry.id   833eaa5319430c179d94b23d580ebfbd
#
_cell.length_a   1.000
_cell.length_b   1.000
_cell.length_c   1.000
_cell.angle_alpha   90.00
_cell.angle_beta   90.00
_cell.angle_gamma   90.00
#
_symmetry.space_group_name_H-M   'P 1'
#
loop_
_entity.id
_entity.type
_entity.pdbx_description
1 polymer ?
#
loop_
_entity_poly.entity_id
_entity_poly.type
_entity_poly.pdbx_seq_one_letter_code
_entity_poly.pdbx_strand_id
1 'polypeptide(L)'
;MGIPNHTLPISELSAREINLVSTWRYADAYPRAIEIAKASVTRSPIDGNTLPDMSQMITHRFKGLDLAQEALEMARKTRDADGRLVVKTVVDF
;
A
#
# COMPACT_ATOMS: atom_id res chain seq x y z
N MET A 1 9.97 10.15 -4.57
CA MET A 1 10.94 9.11 -4.15
C MET A 1 11.45 9.50 -2.77
N GLY A 2 11.71 8.53 -1.90
CA GLY A 2 12.16 8.80 -0.53
C GLY A 2 13.59 9.36 -0.45
N ILE A 3 14.06 9.61 0.78
CA ILE A 3 15.43 10.05 1.07
C ILE A 3 16.40 8.94 0.66
N PRO A 4 17.45 9.23 -0.13
CA PRO A 4 18.35 8.18 -0.64
C PRO A 4 19.25 7.54 0.43
N ASN A 5 19.51 8.25 1.53
CA ASN A 5 20.39 7.81 2.59
C ASN A 5 19.63 7.68 3.91
N HIS A 6 19.84 6.56 4.60
CA HIS A 6 19.26 6.29 5.92
C HIS A 6 20.36 5.90 6.90
N THR A 7 20.29 6.39 8.13
CA THR A 7 21.14 5.95 9.23
C THR A 7 20.50 4.73 9.88
N LEU A 8 21.26 3.63 9.99
CA LEU A 8 20.79 2.39 10.61
C LEU A 8 21.66 2.04 11.82
N PRO A 9 21.08 1.48 12.89
CA PRO A 9 21.80 1.04 14.08
C PRO A 9 22.50 -0.32 13.83
N ILE A 10 23.53 -0.34 12.98
CA ILE A 10 24.18 -1.58 12.53
C ILE A 10 24.72 -2.43 13.69
N SER A 11 25.28 -1.80 14.73
CA SER A 11 25.78 -2.54 15.90
C SER A 11 24.67 -3.29 16.63
N GLU A 12 23.47 -2.70 16.73
CA GLU A 12 22.31 -3.35 17.34
C GLU A 12 21.78 -4.50 16.46
N LEU A 13 21.74 -4.29 15.15
CA LEU A 13 21.36 -5.35 14.19
C LEU A 13 22.32 -6.54 14.28
N SER A 14 23.62 -6.26 14.36
CA SER A 14 24.67 -7.30 14.49
C SER A 14 24.58 -8.05 15.82
N ALA A 15 24.34 -7.34 16.93
CA ALA A 15 24.19 -7.95 18.25
C ALA A 15 22.98 -8.89 18.36
N ARG A 16 21.96 -8.67 17.53
CA ARG A 16 20.75 -9.50 17.46
C ARG A 16 20.75 -10.48 16.29
N GLU A 17 21.85 -10.61 15.56
CA GLU A 17 21.98 -11.48 14.38
C GLU A 17 20.87 -11.27 13.34
N ILE A 18 20.43 -10.01 13.14
CA ILE A 18 19.37 -9.64 12.19
C ILE A 18 19.94 -9.54 10.78
N ASN A 19 19.35 -10.29 9.84
CA ASN A 19 19.68 -10.18 8.43
C ASN A 19 18.98 -8.98 7.79
N LEU A 20 19.75 -8.09 7.17
CA LEU A 20 19.23 -7.00 6.37
C LEU A 20 19.23 -7.41 4.90
N VAL A 21 18.04 -7.64 4.35
CA VAL A 21 17.85 -8.02 2.94
C VAL A 21 17.27 -6.85 2.17
N SER A 22 18.05 -6.29 1.25
CA SER A 22 17.61 -5.19 0.41
C SER A 22 16.75 -5.70 -0.74
N THR A 23 15.64 -5.04 -0.98
CA THR A 23 14.79 -5.26 -2.15
C THR A 23 14.44 -3.92 -2.79
N TRP A 24 14.30 -3.90 -4.10
CA TRP A 24 13.93 -2.71 -4.84
C TRP A 24 12.58 -2.89 -5.50
N ARG A 25 11.55 -2.22 -4.95
CA ARG A 25 10.18 -2.24 -5.48
C ARG A 25 9.66 -3.67 -5.67
N TYR A 26 9.37 -4.03 -6.92
CA TYR A 26 8.77 -5.31 -7.31
C TYR A 26 9.33 -5.75 -8.66
N ALA A 27 9.52 -7.06 -8.81
CA ALA A 27 9.86 -7.69 -10.09
C ALA A 27 8.82 -8.78 -10.35
N ASP A 28 8.22 -8.79 -11.55
CA ASP A 28 7.23 -9.77 -12.03
C ASP A 28 6.03 -10.03 -11.09
N ALA A 29 5.76 -9.10 -10.15
CA ALA A 29 4.75 -9.27 -9.11
C ALA A 29 3.33 -8.91 -9.56
N TYR A 30 3.15 -8.15 -10.65
CA TYR A 30 1.84 -7.65 -11.05
C TYR A 30 0.80 -8.73 -11.35
N PRO A 31 1.11 -9.80 -12.12
CA PRO A 31 0.13 -10.84 -12.40
C PRO A 31 -0.41 -11.47 -11.12
N ARG A 32 0.49 -11.82 -10.20
CA ARG A 32 0.11 -12.41 -8.92
C ARG A 32 -0.63 -11.43 -8.01
N ALA A 33 -0.23 -10.17 -8.00
CA ALA A 33 -0.92 -9.13 -7.22
C ALA A 33 -2.36 -8.91 -7.69
N ILE A 34 -2.60 -8.92 -9.00
CA ILE A 34 -3.95 -8.81 -9.59
C ILE A 34 -4.79 -10.02 -9.22
N GLU A 35 -4.24 -11.23 -9.29
CA GLU A 35 -4.92 -12.47 -8.90
C GLU A 35 -5.33 -12.43 -7.42
N ILE A 36 -4.41 -12.05 -6.53
CA ILE A 36 -4.67 -11.90 -5.10
C ILE A 36 -5.76 -10.85 -4.83
N ALA A 37 -5.66 -9.68 -5.48
CA ALA A 37 -6.65 -8.62 -5.33
C ALA A 37 -8.05 -9.08 -5.79
N LYS A 38 -8.13 -9.76 -6.94
CA LYS A 38 -9.38 -10.33 -7.44
C LYS A 38 -9.97 -11.36 -6.47
N ALA A 39 -9.16 -12.32 -6.02
CA ALA A 39 -9.59 -13.35 -5.07
C ALA A 39 -10.08 -12.74 -3.75
N SER A 40 -9.41 -11.70 -3.25
CA SER A 40 -9.80 -10.96 -2.05
C SER A 40 -11.19 -10.32 -2.19
N VAL A 41 -11.44 -9.60 -3.29
CA VAL A 41 -12.72 -8.91 -3.54
C VAL A 41 -13.85 -9.91 -3.80
N THR A 42 -13.59 -10.98 -4.55
CA THR A 42 -14.58 -12.01 -4.86
C THR A 42 -14.76 -13.05 -3.72
N ARG A 43 -13.94 -12.96 -2.67
CA ARG A 43 -13.90 -13.94 -1.57
C ARG A 43 -13.60 -15.36 -2.03
N SER A 44 -12.96 -15.49 -3.17
CA SER A 44 -12.52 -16.79 -3.69
C SER A 44 -11.26 -17.26 -2.97
N PRO A 45 -11.17 -18.56 -2.63
CA PRO A 45 -9.94 -19.10 -2.04
C PRO A 45 -8.76 -18.97 -3.01
N ILE A 46 -7.60 -18.63 -2.45
CA ILE A 46 -6.33 -18.65 -3.16
C ILE A 46 -5.31 -19.40 -2.30
N ASP A 47 -4.63 -20.38 -2.89
CA ASP A 47 -3.72 -21.28 -2.16
C ASP A 47 -4.36 -21.88 -0.89
N GLY A 48 -5.66 -22.22 -0.94
CA GLY A 48 -6.43 -22.78 0.18
C GLY A 48 -6.84 -21.75 1.25
N ASN A 49 -6.54 -20.47 1.09
CA ASN A 49 -6.87 -19.43 2.05
C ASN A 49 -7.89 -18.43 1.48
N THR A 50 -8.84 -18.01 2.30
CA THR A 50 -9.73 -16.89 1.98
C THR A 50 -9.14 -15.60 2.54
N LEU A 51 -8.89 -14.64 1.66
CA LEU A 51 -8.30 -13.35 2.03
C LEU A 51 -9.36 -12.37 2.55
N PRO A 52 -8.99 -11.44 3.44
CA PRO A 52 -9.85 -10.31 3.78
C PRO A 52 -10.11 -9.44 2.55
N ASP A 53 -11.23 -8.73 2.54
CA ASP A 53 -11.60 -7.84 1.43
C ASP A 53 -10.65 -6.64 1.38
N MET A 54 -9.76 -6.65 0.38
CA MET A 54 -8.77 -5.58 0.18
C MET A 54 -9.38 -4.29 -0.37
N SER A 55 -10.65 -4.30 -0.82
CA SER A 55 -11.32 -3.05 -1.26
C SER A 55 -11.45 -2.04 -0.11
N GLN A 56 -11.45 -2.52 1.14
CA GLN A 56 -11.45 -1.70 2.34
C GLN A 56 -10.18 -0.83 2.49
N MET A 57 -9.11 -1.15 1.77
CA MET A 57 -7.92 -0.31 1.71
C MET A 57 -8.14 0.99 0.92
N ILE A 58 -9.18 1.05 0.08
CA ILE A 58 -9.58 2.27 -0.61
C ILE A 58 -10.38 3.13 0.38
N THR A 59 -9.68 4.02 1.05
CA THR A 59 -10.26 4.84 2.12
C THR A 59 -10.90 6.13 1.61
N HIS A 60 -10.42 6.65 0.47
CA HIS A 60 -10.89 7.91 -0.09
C HIS A 60 -11.15 7.77 -1.59
N ARG A 61 -12.36 8.17 -2.00
CA ARG A 61 -12.79 8.16 -3.41
C ARG A 61 -13.20 9.56 -3.84
N PHE A 62 -12.73 9.96 -4.99
CA PHE A 62 -13.06 11.23 -5.66
C PHE A 62 -13.69 10.91 -7.01
N LYS A 63 -14.71 11.65 -7.39
CA LYS A 63 -15.39 11.45 -8.68
C LYS A 63 -15.05 12.58 -9.65
N GLY A 64 -14.59 12.21 -10.84
CA GLY A 64 -14.23 13.14 -11.90
C GLY A 64 -12.79 13.65 -11.80
N LEU A 65 -12.26 14.03 -12.95
CA LEU A 65 -10.88 14.55 -13.08
C LEU A 65 -10.68 15.92 -12.43
N ASP A 66 -11.72 16.70 -12.30
CA ASP A 66 -11.72 18.00 -11.63
C ASP A 66 -11.27 17.90 -10.16
N LEU A 67 -11.51 16.77 -9.51
CA LEU A 67 -11.08 16.50 -8.14
C LEU A 67 -9.70 15.81 -8.04
N ALA A 68 -9.00 15.61 -9.16
CA ALA A 68 -7.71 14.91 -9.16
C ALA A 68 -6.65 15.60 -8.29
N GLN A 69 -6.63 16.94 -8.28
CA GLN A 69 -5.69 17.68 -7.44
C GLN A 69 -5.96 17.44 -5.94
N GLU A 70 -7.23 17.51 -5.54
CA GLU A 70 -7.62 17.24 -4.14
C GLU A 70 -7.28 15.80 -3.72
N ALA A 71 -7.50 14.83 -4.63
CA ALA A 71 -7.13 13.44 -4.41
C ALA A 71 -5.62 13.26 -4.19
N LEU A 72 -4.78 13.96 -4.98
CA LEU A 72 -3.33 13.96 -4.81
C LEU A 72 -2.89 14.60 -3.49
N GLU A 73 -3.54 15.69 -3.09
CA GLU A 73 -3.27 16.34 -1.81
C GLU A 73 -3.69 15.45 -0.64
N MET A 74 -4.84 14.75 -0.75
CA MET A 74 -5.28 13.77 0.24
C MET A 74 -4.28 12.60 0.36
N ALA A 75 -3.79 12.09 -0.76
CA ALA A 75 -2.83 10.98 -0.78
C ALA A 75 -1.47 11.29 -0.10
N ARG A 76 -1.17 12.57 0.16
CA ARG A 76 0.03 12.99 0.90
C ARG A 76 -0.15 13.03 2.41
N LYS A 77 -1.38 12.91 2.88
CA LYS A 77 -1.72 12.96 4.32
C LYS A 77 -1.73 11.55 4.89
N THR A 78 -1.45 11.43 6.18
CA THR A 78 -1.63 10.18 6.92
C THR A 78 -3.05 10.04 7.47
N ARG A 79 -3.70 11.18 7.74
CA ARG A 79 -5.09 11.25 8.20
C ARG A 79 -5.81 12.41 7.51
N ASP A 80 -7.12 12.23 7.32
CA ASP A 80 -8.00 13.30 6.85
C ASP A 80 -8.39 14.28 7.96
N ALA A 81 -9.28 15.24 7.64
CA ALA A 81 -9.74 16.24 8.60
C ALA A 81 -10.57 15.64 9.75
N ASP A 82 -11.22 14.49 9.53
CA ASP A 82 -12.02 13.77 10.52
C ASP A 82 -11.18 12.76 11.33
N GLY A 83 -9.86 12.73 11.12
CA GLY A 83 -8.93 11.83 11.80
C GLY A 83 -8.88 10.41 11.21
N ARG A 84 -9.60 10.10 10.10
CA ARG A 84 -9.59 8.79 9.45
C ARG A 84 -8.26 8.57 8.74
N LEU A 85 -7.77 7.33 8.80
CA LEU A 85 -6.52 6.96 8.14
C LEU A 85 -6.64 7.06 6.62
N VAL A 86 -5.66 7.68 5.97
CA VAL A 86 -5.53 7.70 4.51
C VAL A 86 -4.61 6.56 4.09
N VAL A 87 -5.17 5.51 3.49
CA VAL A 87 -4.41 4.34 3.01
C VAL A 87 -4.30 4.38 1.49
N LYS A 88 -5.45 4.42 0.81
CA LYS A 88 -5.53 4.46 -0.65
C LYS A 88 -6.56 5.47 -1.10
N THR A 89 -6.12 6.38 -1.95
CA THR A 89 -6.96 7.38 -2.63
C THR A 89 -7.15 6.96 -4.09
N VAL A 90 -8.36 7.01 -4.59
CA VAL A 90 -8.69 6.74 -6.00
C VAL A 90 -9.55 7.85 -6.58
N VAL A 91 -9.39 8.08 -7.87
CA VAL A 91 -10.25 8.95 -8.67
C VAL A 91 -11.03 8.05 -9.63
N ASP A 92 -12.35 8.07 -9.50
CA ASP A 92 -13.29 7.33 -10.36
C ASP A 92 -13.78 8.28 -11.47
N PHE A 93 -13.91 7.80 -12.71
CA PHE A 93 -14.37 8.56 -13.86
C PHE A 93 -15.82 8.28 -14.19
#